data_a9c01b82139cff126d115c60a64ca8d7
#
_entry.id   a9c01b82139cff126d115c60a64ca8d7
#
_cell.length_a   1.000
_cell.length_b   1.000
_cell.length_c   1.000
_cell.angle_alpha   90.00
_cell.angle_beta   90.00
_cell.angle_gamma   90.00
#
_symmetry.space_group_name_H-M   'P 1'
#
loop_
_entity.id
_entity.type
_entity.pdbx_description
1 polymer ?
#
loop_
_entity_poly.entity_id
_entity_poly.type
_entity_poly.pdbx_seq_one_letter_code
_entity_poly.pdbx_strand_id
1 'polypeptide(L)'
;KRENFLQNAYWLTDLNFKVSYGTQGNSSIGNYQYLALIGSMSDYATGSSLGLGQPSNFDLTWEKQALLTVGFNGRLADRVDFNIEYYRRKTSSMLMDVPYPYTTGISSLYENVGGLLNQGLDLTLGVDILRGKDYYLRFQTTFNWNSEKVTELFNGLDRWEMVGYG
;
A
#
# COMPACT_ATOMS: atom_id res chain seq x y z
N LYS A 1 16.01 28.47 -9.54
CA LYS A 1 17.24 29.28 -9.72
C LYS A 1 17.59 30.23 -8.56
N ARG A 2 17.07 30.00 -7.36
CA ARG A 2 17.41 30.85 -6.19
C ARG A 2 18.70 30.44 -5.50
N GLU A 3 19.19 29.22 -5.76
CA GLU A 3 20.40 28.68 -5.16
C GLU A 3 21.65 29.11 -5.96
N ASN A 4 22.68 29.58 -5.27
CA ASN A 4 23.88 30.14 -5.88
C ASN A 4 24.62 29.17 -6.82
N PHE A 5 24.56 27.85 -6.55
CA PHE A 5 25.19 26.82 -7.37
C PHE A 5 24.42 26.53 -8.67
N LEU A 6 23.13 26.93 -8.77
CA LEU A 6 22.30 26.75 -9.97
C LEU A 6 22.24 28.00 -10.87
N GLN A 7 22.83 29.13 -10.46
CA GLN A 7 22.75 30.37 -11.21
C GLN A 7 23.45 30.27 -12.56
N ASN A 8 24.51 29.47 -12.67
CA ASN A 8 25.27 29.25 -13.90
C ASN A 8 24.74 28.13 -14.82
N ALA A 9 23.68 27.43 -14.39
CA ALA A 9 23.07 26.36 -15.17
C ALA A 9 22.03 26.94 -16.15
N TYR A 10 22.47 27.48 -17.27
CA TYR A 10 21.59 28.08 -18.29
C TYR A 10 20.63 27.09 -18.93
N TRP A 11 21.02 25.82 -18.95
CA TRP A 11 20.20 24.72 -19.47
C TRP A 11 19.05 24.27 -18.52
N LEU A 12 19.10 24.66 -17.26
CA LEU A 12 18.10 24.33 -16.26
C LEU A 12 17.15 25.50 -16.06
N THR A 13 15.92 25.38 -16.57
CA THR A 13 14.89 26.42 -16.46
C THR A 13 14.22 26.37 -15.11
N ASP A 14 13.82 25.19 -14.67
CA ASP A 14 13.18 24.96 -13.37
C ASP A 14 13.58 23.59 -12.83
N LEU A 15 13.70 23.50 -11.50
CA LEU A 15 13.95 22.27 -10.77
C LEU A 15 13.25 22.34 -9.40
N ASN A 16 12.38 21.40 -9.15
CA ASN A 16 11.71 21.24 -7.88
C ASN A 16 12.00 19.88 -7.30
N PHE A 17 12.32 19.87 -6.02
CA PHE A 17 12.50 18.67 -5.22
C PHE A 17 11.36 18.55 -4.23
N LYS A 18 10.75 17.36 -4.13
CA LYS A 18 9.67 17.05 -3.21
C LYS A 18 10.05 15.86 -2.36
N VAL A 19 9.82 15.96 -1.07
CA VAL A 19 9.87 14.83 -0.14
C VAL A 19 8.63 14.86 0.71
N SER A 20 7.95 13.75 0.79
CA SER A 20 6.79 13.57 1.66
C SER A 20 6.92 12.27 2.44
N TYR A 21 6.68 12.33 3.72
CA TYR A 21 6.56 11.17 4.58
C TYR A 21 5.29 11.28 5.42
N GLY A 22 4.50 10.24 5.42
CA GLY A 22 3.25 10.19 6.18
C GLY A 22 2.99 8.80 6.73
N THR A 23 2.29 8.75 7.84
CA THR A 23 1.79 7.51 8.42
C THR A 23 0.29 7.62 8.59
N GLN A 24 -0.41 6.51 8.36
CA GLN A 24 -1.85 6.40 8.60
C GLN A 24 -2.19 5.08 9.25
N GLY A 25 -3.26 5.06 10.01
CA GLY A 25 -3.87 3.86 10.57
C GLY A 25 -5.18 3.55 9.87
N ASN A 26 -5.46 2.26 9.70
CA ASN A 26 -6.73 1.77 9.23
C ASN A 26 -7.32 0.84 10.28
N SER A 27 -8.54 1.14 10.73
CA SER A 27 -9.29 0.34 11.70
C SER A 27 -10.59 -0.20 11.10
N SER A 28 -10.55 -0.56 9.81
CA SER A 28 -11.72 -1.07 9.07
C SER A 28 -12.11 -2.48 9.50
N ILE A 29 -12.42 -2.62 10.78
CA ILE A 29 -13.00 -3.83 11.38
C ILE A 29 -14.31 -3.47 12.04
N GLY A 30 -15.21 -4.46 12.14
CA GLY A 30 -16.48 -4.30 12.84
C GLY A 30 -16.28 -3.92 14.32
N ASN A 31 -17.29 -3.28 14.89
CA ASN A 31 -17.28 -2.97 16.31
C ASN A 31 -17.25 -4.27 17.13
N TYR A 32 -16.52 -4.26 18.24
CA TYR A 32 -16.41 -5.38 19.19
C TYR A 32 -15.72 -6.64 18.65
N GLN A 33 -15.00 -6.58 17.54
CA GLN A 33 -14.27 -7.72 16.98
C GLN A 33 -13.17 -8.28 17.90
N TYR A 34 -12.77 -7.53 18.90
CA TYR A 34 -11.80 -7.96 19.92
C TYR A 34 -12.45 -8.74 21.08
N LEU A 35 -13.77 -8.74 21.18
CA LEU A 35 -14.51 -9.43 22.28
C LEU A 35 -14.94 -10.82 21.86
N ALA A 36 -15.10 -11.69 22.86
CA ALA A 36 -15.81 -12.95 22.68
C ALA A 36 -17.30 -12.70 22.50
N LEU A 37 -17.86 -13.20 21.41
CA LEU A 37 -19.29 -13.08 21.11
C LEU A 37 -19.95 -14.44 21.17
N ILE A 38 -21.10 -14.48 21.85
CA ILE A 38 -21.99 -15.67 21.89
C ILE A 38 -23.08 -15.48 20.85
N GLY A 39 -23.26 -16.48 20.02
CA GLY A 39 -24.29 -16.50 18.98
C GLY A 39 -25.19 -17.70 19.06
N SER A 40 -26.33 -17.64 18.38
CA SER A 40 -27.20 -18.79 18.19
C SER A 40 -26.56 -19.77 17.22
N MET A 41 -26.44 -21.01 17.61
CA MET A 41 -26.03 -22.14 16.79
C MET A 41 -27.18 -23.09 16.57
N SER A 42 -27.20 -23.78 15.45
CA SER A 42 -28.12 -24.88 15.19
C SER A 42 -27.68 -26.11 15.99
N ASP A 43 -28.55 -26.60 16.84
CA ASP A 43 -28.33 -27.85 17.56
C ASP A 43 -29.17 -28.96 16.92
N TYR A 44 -28.61 -30.16 16.87
CA TYR A 44 -29.24 -31.31 16.23
C TYR A 44 -30.50 -31.78 17.02
N ALA A 45 -30.55 -31.58 18.32
CA ALA A 45 -31.60 -32.09 19.18
C ALA A 45 -32.71 -31.08 19.47
N THR A 46 -32.36 -29.79 19.63
CA THR A 46 -33.29 -28.76 20.13
C THR A 46 -33.53 -27.63 19.10
N GLY A 47 -32.86 -27.66 17.99
CA GLY A 47 -32.99 -26.67 16.90
C GLY A 47 -32.32 -25.34 17.14
N SER A 48 -31.99 -24.98 18.39
CA SER A 48 -31.26 -23.73 18.71
C SER A 48 -30.47 -23.90 20.00
N SER A 49 -29.18 -23.60 19.92
CA SER A 49 -28.28 -23.55 21.07
C SER A 49 -27.50 -22.25 21.08
N LEU A 50 -26.90 -21.90 22.21
CA LEU A 50 -25.96 -20.79 22.32
C LEU A 50 -24.54 -21.35 22.29
N GLY A 51 -23.74 -20.82 21.43
CA GLY A 51 -22.34 -21.21 21.31
C GLY A 51 -21.41 -19.99 21.13
N LEU A 52 -20.12 -20.26 21.25
CA LEU A 52 -19.10 -19.24 20.99
C LEU A 52 -19.05 -18.96 19.48
N GLY A 53 -19.58 -17.81 19.07
CA GLY A 53 -19.53 -17.38 17.67
C GLY A 53 -18.20 -16.78 17.28
N GLN A 54 -17.52 -16.14 18.25
CA GLN A 54 -16.22 -15.52 18.05
C GLN A 54 -15.43 -15.54 19.36
N PRO A 55 -14.17 -16.03 19.39
CA PRO A 55 -13.29 -15.90 20.55
C PRO A 55 -12.79 -14.47 20.70
N SER A 56 -12.35 -14.10 21.91
CA SER A 56 -11.71 -12.82 22.15
C SER A 56 -10.32 -12.76 21.51
N ASN A 57 -9.96 -11.60 20.95
CA ASN A 57 -8.62 -11.28 20.53
C ASN A 57 -8.25 -9.87 21.04
N PHE A 58 -7.66 -9.81 22.22
CA PHE A 58 -7.27 -8.53 22.85
C PHE A 58 -6.00 -7.92 22.25
N ASP A 59 -5.26 -8.67 21.44
CA ASP A 59 -4.06 -8.20 20.74
C ASP A 59 -4.40 -7.50 19.42
N LEU A 60 -5.69 -7.49 19.07
CA LEU A 60 -6.17 -6.85 17.84
C LEU A 60 -5.91 -5.35 17.86
N THR A 61 -5.17 -4.87 16.89
CA THR A 61 -4.80 -3.46 16.72
C THR A 61 -5.06 -2.98 15.30
N TRP A 62 -4.95 -1.69 15.08
CA TRP A 62 -5.13 -1.10 13.76
C TRP A 62 -3.97 -1.45 12.81
N GLU A 63 -4.29 -1.55 11.54
CA GLU A 63 -3.30 -1.64 10.47
C GLU A 63 -2.52 -0.34 10.35
N LYS A 64 -1.21 -0.41 10.18
CA LYS A 64 -0.30 0.73 10.07
C LYS A 64 0.28 0.80 8.68
N GLN A 65 0.20 1.97 8.08
CA GLN A 65 0.79 2.24 6.78
C GLN A 65 1.72 3.44 6.85
N ALA A 66 2.94 3.28 6.36
CA ALA A 66 3.91 4.35 6.19
C ALA A 66 4.20 4.56 4.70
N LEU A 67 4.09 5.79 4.23
CA LEU A 67 4.35 6.18 2.85
C LEU A 67 5.48 7.21 2.81
N LEU A 68 6.53 6.89 2.07
CA LEU A 68 7.59 7.81 1.69
C LEU A 68 7.48 8.08 0.19
N THR A 69 7.47 9.35 -0.19
CA THR A 69 7.53 9.78 -1.59
C THR A 69 8.67 10.76 -1.77
N VAL A 70 9.50 10.54 -2.77
CA VAL A 70 10.60 11.43 -3.16
C VAL A 70 10.44 11.72 -4.64
N GLY A 71 10.37 13.00 -5.00
CA GLY A 71 10.14 13.42 -6.37
C GLY A 71 11.07 14.55 -6.81
N PHE A 72 11.41 14.50 -8.09
CA PHE A 72 12.11 15.57 -8.82
C PHE A 72 11.31 15.91 -10.05
N ASN A 73 10.97 17.17 -10.21
CA ASN A 73 10.41 17.64 -11.47
C ASN A 73 11.11 18.91 -11.91
N GLY A 74 11.16 19.09 -13.19
CA GLY A 74 11.83 20.26 -13.72
C GLY A 74 11.68 20.40 -15.23
N ARG A 75 12.27 21.48 -15.73
CA ARG A 75 12.31 21.83 -17.14
C ARG A 75 13.71 22.18 -17.58
N LEU A 76 14.14 21.55 -18.67
CA LEU A 76 15.45 21.73 -19.24
C LEU A 76 15.33 22.48 -20.58
N ALA A 77 16.19 23.49 -20.76
CA ALA A 77 16.30 24.27 -22.00
C ALA A 77 14.96 24.78 -22.56
N ASP A 78 13.98 25.02 -21.70
CA ASP A 78 12.59 25.40 -22.04
C ASP A 78 11.87 24.45 -23.00
N ARG A 79 12.38 23.22 -23.18
CA ARG A 79 11.86 22.24 -24.14
C ARG A 79 11.57 20.85 -23.56
N VAL A 80 12.29 20.48 -22.52
CA VAL A 80 12.16 19.13 -21.94
C VAL A 80 11.62 19.23 -20.53
N ASP A 81 10.44 18.71 -20.32
CA ASP A 81 9.84 18.56 -19.00
C ASP A 81 10.09 17.13 -18.51
N PHE A 82 10.48 17.00 -17.26
CA PHE A 82 10.60 15.70 -16.63
C PHE A 82 9.95 15.71 -15.24
N ASN A 83 9.37 14.57 -14.88
CA ASN A 83 8.91 14.27 -13.55
C ASN A 83 9.35 12.86 -13.19
N ILE A 84 10.09 12.72 -12.11
CA ILE A 84 10.58 11.45 -11.57
C ILE A 84 10.08 11.37 -10.15
N GLU A 85 9.33 10.34 -9.83
CA GLU A 85 8.80 10.13 -8.50
C GLU A 85 9.05 8.69 -8.04
N TYR A 86 9.72 8.53 -6.92
CA TYR A 86 9.90 7.27 -6.24
C TYR A 86 9.00 7.23 -5.02
N TYR A 87 8.25 6.15 -4.85
CA TYR A 87 7.44 5.93 -3.67
C TYR A 87 7.75 4.58 -3.02
N ARG A 88 7.61 4.55 -1.70
CA ARG A 88 7.72 3.35 -0.89
C ARG A 88 6.63 3.35 0.16
N ARG A 89 5.74 2.38 0.07
CA ARG A 89 4.64 2.17 1.02
C ARG A 89 4.88 0.87 1.77
N LYS A 90 4.98 0.97 3.09
CA LYS A 90 5.07 -0.19 3.97
C LYS A 90 3.79 -0.29 4.78
N THR A 91 3.07 -1.39 4.62
CA THR A 91 1.92 -1.76 5.45
C THR A 91 2.36 -2.84 6.43
N SER A 92 1.99 -2.70 7.68
CA SER A 92 2.29 -3.65 8.76
C SER A 92 1.06 -3.87 9.63
N SER A 93 1.02 -4.99 10.34
CA SER A 93 -0.11 -5.39 11.16
C SER A 93 -1.42 -5.42 10.35
N MET A 94 -1.37 -5.97 9.14
CA MET A 94 -2.54 -6.07 8.27
C MET A 94 -3.63 -6.88 8.96
N LEU A 95 -4.86 -6.37 8.91
CA LEU A 95 -6.03 -7.04 9.45
C LEU A 95 -6.54 -8.06 8.43
N MET A 96 -6.47 -9.32 8.78
CA MET A 96 -6.90 -10.42 7.92
C MET A 96 -7.80 -11.38 8.70
N ASP A 97 -8.75 -11.97 7.99
CA ASP A 97 -9.57 -13.08 8.50
C ASP A 97 -8.81 -14.39 8.29
N VAL A 98 -8.25 -14.91 9.39
CA VAL A 98 -7.38 -16.09 9.37
C VAL A 98 -8.24 -17.34 9.59
N PRO A 99 -8.24 -18.30 8.65
CA PRO A 99 -8.98 -19.55 8.81
C PRO A 99 -8.33 -20.44 9.88
N TYR A 100 -9.17 -21.02 10.74
CA TYR A 100 -8.76 -21.97 11.76
C TYR A 100 -9.29 -23.38 11.44
N PRO A 101 -8.58 -24.43 11.88
CA PRO A 101 -9.08 -25.80 11.75
C PRO A 101 -10.43 -25.97 12.49
N TYR A 102 -11.36 -26.67 11.90
CA TYR A 102 -12.68 -26.92 12.49
C TYR A 102 -12.63 -27.58 13.89
N THR A 103 -11.54 -28.25 14.22
CA THR A 103 -11.30 -28.85 15.55
C THR A 103 -11.23 -27.82 16.67
N THR A 104 -10.99 -26.54 16.35
CA THR A 104 -10.97 -25.44 17.32
C THR A 104 -12.36 -24.93 17.68
N GLY A 105 -13.39 -25.33 16.92
CA GLY A 105 -14.77 -24.86 17.07
C GLY A 105 -15.05 -23.49 16.47
N ILE A 106 -14.08 -22.88 15.81
CA ILE A 106 -14.21 -21.61 15.08
C ILE A 106 -13.76 -21.80 13.64
N SER A 107 -14.37 -21.06 12.71
CA SER A 107 -14.00 -21.12 11.29
C SER A 107 -12.87 -20.14 10.95
N SER A 108 -12.89 -18.95 11.54
CA SER A 108 -11.89 -17.91 11.31
C SER A 108 -11.86 -16.91 12.45
N LEU A 109 -10.80 -16.12 12.51
CA LEU A 109 -10.60 -15.05 13.47
C LEU A 109 -9.85 -13.89 12.80
N TYR A 110 -10.27 -12.65 13.10
CA TYR A 110 -9.52 -11.47 12.69
C TYR A 110 -8.24 -11.34 13.52
N GLU A 111 -7.13 -11.29 12.81
CA GLU A 111 -5.80 -11.12 13.41
C GLU A 111 -4.97 -10.08 12.67
N ASN A 112 -4.01 -9.48 13.38
CA ASN A 112 -3.03 -8.60 12.79
C ASN A 112 -1.87 -9.44 12.25
N VAL A 113 -2.02 -9.94 11.05
CA VAL A 113 -1.05 -10.82 10.41
C VAL A 113 -0.64 -10.26 9.07
N GLY A 114 0.64 -10.35 8.79
CA GLY A 114 1.15 -9.96 7.51
C GLY A 114 1.64 -8.52 7.41
N GLY A 115 2.45 -8.35 6.43
CA GLY A 115 3.03 -7.07 6.03
C GLY A 115 3.24 -7.04 4.52
N LEU A 116 3.11 -5.85 3.95
CA LEU A 116 3.25 -5.59 2.53
C LEU A 116 4.20 -4.42 2.30
N LEU A 117 5.13 -4.59 1.38
CA LEU A 117 5.96 -3.53 0.87
C LEU A 117 5.65 -3.31 -0.61
N ASN A 118 5.14 -2.13 -0.91
CA ASN A 118 4.91 -1.67 -2.27
C ASN A 118 5.86 -0.50 -2.56
N GLN A 119 6.62 -0.59 -3.64
CA GLN A 119 7.54 0.47 -4.05
C GLN A 119 7.54 0.59 -5.56
N GLY A 120 7.75 1.81 -6.04
CA GLY A 120 7.74 2.05 -7.46
C GLY A 120 8.42 3.33 -7.86
N LEU A 121 8.60 3.45 -9.17
CA LEU A 121 9.20 4.59 -9.84
C LEU A 121 8.28 5.03 -10.98
N ASP A 122 7.88 6.28 -10.94
CA ASP A 122 7.11 6.93 -11.97
C ASP A 122 8.01 7.95 -12.69
N LEU A 123 8.12 7.81 -14.00
CA LEU A 123 8.86 8.72 -14.85
C LEU A 123 7.95 9.26 -15.92
N THR A 124 7.82 10.57 -16.00
CA THR A 124 7.17 11.26 -17.12
C THR A 124 8.18 12.17 -17.79
N LEU A 125 8.30 12.06 -19.11
CA LEU A 125 9.18 12.86 -19.95
C LEU A 125 8.35 13.50 -21.05
N GLY A 126 8.42 14.81 -21.17
CA GLY A 126 7.81 15.59 -22.24
C GLY A 126 8.85 16.37 -23.01
N VAL A 127 8.80 16.35 -24.33
CA VAL A 127 9.76 17.07 -25.20
C VAL A 127 9.00 17.89 -26.23
N ASP A 128 9.25 19.20 -26.25
CA ASP A 128 8.75 20.11 -27.28
C ASP A 128 9.69 20.02 -28.50
N ILE A 129 9.34 19.18 -29.47
CA ILE A 129 10.17 18.91 -30.64
C ILE A 129 10.18 20.11 -31.59
N LEU A 130 8.99 20.62 -31.92
CA LEU A 130 8.82 21.77 -32.80
C LEU A 130 7.92 22.80 -32.13
N ARG A 131 8.38 24.05 -32.15
CA ARG A 131 7.63 25.19 -31.61
C ARG A 131 7.84 26.40 -32.52
N GLY A 132 6.83 26.68 -33.33
CA GLY A 132 6.79 27.84 -34.24
C GLY A 132 5.55 28.69 -34.00
N LYS A 133 5.34 29.71 -34.85
CA LYS A 133 4.17 30.59 -34.74
C LYS A 133 2.87 29.85 -35.08
N ASP A 134 2.93 28.96 -36.09
CA ASP A 134 1.76 28.30 -36.66
C ASP A 134 1.77 26.78 -36.46
N TYR A 135 2.78 26.23 -35.78
CA TYR A 135 2.92 24.80 -35.54
C TYR A 135 3.55 24.51 -34.18
N TYR A 136 3.09 23.41 -33.59
CA TYR A 136 3.58 22.88 -32.30
C TYR A 136 3.56 21.37 -32.34
N LEU A 137 4.69 20.75 -32.00
CA LEU A 137 4.80 19.31 -31.87
C LEU A 137 5.46 18.97 -30.55
N ARG A 138 4.72 18.26 -29.69
CA ARG A 138 5.20 17.75 -28.41
C ARG A 138 5.10 16.24 -28.38
N PHE A 139 6.14 15.60 -27.90
CA PHE A 139 6.14 14.19 -27.57
C PHE A 139 6.12 14.06 -26.04
N GLN A 140 5.30 13.14 -25.53
CA GLN A 140 5.27 12.83 -24.11
C GLN A 140 5.20 11.33 -23.92
N THR A 141 5.99 10.82 -22.97
CA THR A 141 5.99 9.42 -22.57
C THR A 141 5.96 9.30 -21.05
N THR A 142 5.30 8.25 -20.57
CA THR A 142 5.24 7.91 -19.15
C THR A 142 5.69 6.48 -18.99
N PHE A 143 6.59 6.26 -18.04
CA PHE A 143 7.07 4.95 -17.63
C PHE A 143 6.73 4.76 -16.16
N ASN A 144 6.11 3.63 -15.85
CA ASN A 144 5.78 3.23 -14.49
C ASN A 144 6.42 1.87 -14.21
N TRP A 145 7.14 1.78 -13.10
CA TRP A 145 7.63 0.53 -12.55
C TRP A 145 7.14 0.35 -11.14
N ASN A 146 6.55 -0.79 -10.84
CA ASN A 146 6.02 -1.14 -9.53
C ASN A 146 6.52 -2.51 -9.10
N SER A 147 6.87 -2.63 -7.83
CA SER A 147 7.27 -3.88 -7.18
C SER A 147 6.52 -4.03 -5.86
N GLU A 148 5.88 -5.16 -5.71
CA GLU A 148 5.14 -5.50 -4.51
C GLU A 148 5.72 -6.76 -3.89
N LYS A 149 5.95 -6.73 -2.58
CA LYS A 149 6.51 -7.83 -1.82
C LYS A 149 5.76 -8.00 -0.51
N VAL A 150 5.31 -9.21 -0.27
CA VAL A 150 4.84 -9.62 1.06
C VAL A 150 6.06 -9.73 1.97
N THR A 151 6.05 -9.02 3.07
CA THR A 151 7.18 -8.96 4.03
C THR A 151 6.95 -9.85 5.25
N GLU A 152 5.69 -10.18 5.52
CA GLU A 152 5.29 -10.99 6.66
C GLU A 152 4.01 -11.73 6.34
N LEU A 153 3.95 -13.00 6.64
CA LEU A 153 2.78 -13.84 6.54
C LEU A 153 2.39 -14.36 7.92
N PHE A 154 1.19 -14.93 8.01
CA PHE A 154 0.69 -15.59 9.22
C PHE A 154 1.71 -16.60 9.76
N ASN A 155 1.94 -16.59 11.07
CA ASN A 155 2.92 -17.45 11.78
C ASN A 155 4.38 -17.33 11.31
N GLY A 156 4.79 -16.22 10.71
CA GLY A 156 6.16 -16.04 10.23
C GLY A 156 6.52 -16.93 9.03
N LEU A 157 5.52 -17.44 8.32
CA LEU A 157 5.73 -18.21 7.11
C LEU A 157 6.22 -17.30 5.99
N ASP A 158 7.30 -17.70 5.34
CA ASP A 158 7.85 -16.99 4.17
C ASP A 158 7.06 -17.31 2.88
N ARG A 159 6.23 -18.33 2.91
CA ARG A 159 5.45 -18.80 1.77
C ARG A 159 4.06 -19.25 2.22
N TRP A 160 3.06 -18.88 1.44
CA TRP A 160 1.72 -19.46 1.54
C TRP A 160 1.75 -20.87 0.95
N GLU A 161 1.79 -21.88 1.77
CA GLU A 161 1.52 -23.24 1.33
C GLU A 161 0.00 -23.43 1.35
N MET A 162 -0.63 -23.47 0.18
CA MET A 162 -1.98 -23.97 0.07
C MET A 162 -1.93 -25.46 0.42
N VAL A 163 -2.35 -25.78 1.62
CA VAL A 163 -2.66 -27.16 1.98
C VAL A 163 -3.90 -27.53 1.18
N GLY A 164 -3.71 -28.18 0.05
CA GLY A 164 -4.80 -28.73 -0.72
C GLY A 164 -5.49 -29.79 0.13
N TYR A 165 -6.72 -29.52 0.50
CA TYR A 165 -7.61 -30.57 0.95
C TYR A 165 -7.95 -31.41 -0.27
N GLY A 166 -7.28 -32.59 -0.37
CA GLY A 166 -7.65 -33.68 -1.26
C GLY A 166 -8.80 -34.46 -0.65
#